data_1d78d23c8c917627efc01fc21818b9a3
#
_entry.id   1d78d23c8c917627efc01fc21818b9a3
#
_cell.length_a   1.000
_cell.length_b   1.000
_cell.length_c   1.000
_cell.angle_alpha   90.00
_cell.angle_beta   90.00
_cell.angle_gamma   90.00
#
_symmetry.space_group_name_H-M   'P 1'
#
loop_
_entity.id
_entity.type
_entity.pdbx_description
1 polymer ?
#
loop_
_entity_poly.entity_id
_entity_poly.type
_entity_poly.pdbx_seq_one_letter_code
_entity_poly.pdbx_strand_id
1 'polypeptide(L)'
;MKKWQRWLLALVFYGGFGFAGGGSFLMFLMVPAERWMNSLGWSQAGIDRTLGPFVYGWFFIALAVTLLYYRKVVALRPPRPRLAYGIVGASTLTAVLVFAAFLNTGFSVITSRQGSIREVTKRFTFGPYPELAEMQKLKDQGYDGVVSLLHPTIPFEAVLIAREEGAAKLVGIKLYHFPMLPWISDNQNARDGVQKLIRGSGRYYVHCYLGTHRTNLVRQMVLERGDGNQVASGLLPTALDRGMLLTYDNKRIVVGDRKSVV
;
A
#
# COMPACT_ATOMS: atom_id res chain seq x y z
N MET A 1 4.19 21.82 -35.45
CA MET A 1 4.25 20.47 -34.85
C MET A 1 3.54 19.46 -35.73
N LYS A 2 4.18 18.32 -36.04
CA LYS A 2 3.56 17.20 -36.79
C LYS A 2 2.47 16.52 -35.92
N LYS A 3 1.50 15.84 -36.51
CA LYS A 3 0.37 15.21 -35.79
C LYS A 3 0.84 14.21 -34.70
N TRP A 4 1.80 13.36 -35.03
CA TRP A 4 2.36 12.39 -34.08
C TRP A 4 3.03 13.04 -32.86
N GLN A 5 3.72 14.19 -33.05
CA GLN A 5 4.36 14.92 -31.93
C GLN A 5 3.32 15.44 -30.93
N ARG A 6 2.15 15.87 -31.41
CA ARG A 6 1.05 16.32 -30.55
C ARG A 6 0.51 15.19 -29.69
N TRP A 7 0.33 14.01 -30.29
CA TRP A 7 -0.12 12.84 -29.54
C TRP A 7 0.94 12.34 -28.56
N LEU A 8 2.21 12.34 -28.94
CA LEU A 8 3.31 11.99 -28.05
C LEU A 8 3.36 12.92 -26.82
N LEU A 9 3.23 14.24 -27.02
CA LEU A 9 3.16 15.19 -25.92
C LEU A 9 1.98 14.91 -24.96
N ALA A 10 0.82 14.60 -25.50
CA ALA A 10 -0.34 14.24 -24.69
C ALA A 10 -0.11 12.95 -23.89
N LEU A 11 0.49 11.94 -24.50
CA LEU A 11 0.80 10.67 -23.85
C LEU A 11 1.83 10.85 -22.72
N VAL A 12 2.92 11.59 -23.00
CA VAL A 12 3.94 11.89 -21.96
C VAL A 12 3.36 12.73 -20.83
N PHE A 13 2.50 13.69 -21.15
CA PHE A 13 1.80 14.48 -20.13
C PHE A 13 0.89 13.59 -19.28
N TYR A 14 0.10 12.71 -19.92
CA TYR A 14 -0.76 11.76 -19.19
C TYR A 14 0.04 10.88 -18.22
N GLY A 15 1.15 10.31 -18.67
CA GLY A 15 2.03 9.50 -17.83
C GLY A 15 2.63 10.31 -16.67
N GLY A 16 3.21 11.49 -16.97
CA GLY A 16 3.84 12.34 -15.96
C GLY A 16 2.84 12.89 -14.94
N PHE A 17 1.76 13.51 -15.42
CA PHE A 17 0.71 14.07 -14.56
C PHE A 17 -0.06 12.98 -13.81
N GLY A 18 -0.41 11.89 -14.50
CA GLY A 18 -1.12 10.77 -13.91
C GLY A 18 -0.35 10.10 -12.79
N PHE A 19 0.96 9.86 -12.99
CA PHE A 19 1.83 9.28 -11.98
C PHE A 19 2.08 10.22 -10.80
N ALA A 20 2.51 11.46 -11.06
CA ALA A 20 2.83 12.42 -10.00
C ALA A 20 1.59 12.75 -9.15
N GLY A 21 0.48 13.05 -9.82
CA GLY A 21 -0.77 13.37 -9.15
C GLY A 21 -1.39 12.14 -8.48
N GLY A 22 -1.33 10.96 -9.11
CA GLY A 22 -1.83 9.71 -8.54
C GLY A 22 -1.06 9.32 -7.27
N GLY A 23 0.26 9.38 -7.30
CA GLY A 23 1.09 9.14 -6.12
C GLY A 23 0.80 10.13 -4.98
N SER A 24 0.66 11.42 -5.32
CA SER A 24 0.28 12.46 -4.34
C SER A 24 -1.13 12.21 -3.79
N PHE A 25 -2.10 11.90 -4.66
CA PHE A 25 -3.46 11.58 -4.28
C PHE A 25 -3.53 10.38 -3.32
N LEU A 26 -2.82 9.30 -3.61
CA LEU A 26 -2.75 8.14 -2.73
C LEU A 26 -2.13 8.51 -1.38
N MET A 27 -1.01 9.23 -1.37
CA MET A 27 -0.26 9.56 -0.15
C MET A 27 -0.99 10.56 0.75
N PHE A 28 -1.59 11.60 0.17
CA PHE A 28 -2.15 12.72 0.93
C PHE A 28 -3.66 12.63 1.15
N LEU A 29 -4.38 11.81 0.38
CA LEU A 29 -5.83 11.66 0.53
C LEU A 29 -6.24 10.24 0.90
N MET A 30 -5.83 9.24 0.13
CA MET A 30 -6.29 7.86 0.33
C MET A 30 -5.77 7.25 1.63
N VAL A 31 -4.47 7.38 1.91
CA VAL A 31 -3.87 6.84 3.15
C VAL A 31 -4.44 7.49 4.41
N PRO A 32 -4.58 8.83 4.51
CA PRO A 32 -5.28 9.44 5.64
C PRO A 32 -6.74 9.04 5.76
N ALA A 33 -7.47 8.97 4.63
CA ALA A 33 -8.87 8.55 4.62
C ALA A 33 -9.03 7.12 5.15
N GLU A 34 -8.20 6.19 4.69
CA GLU A 34 -8.18 4.81 5.20
C GLU A 34 -7.91 4.77 6.71
N ARG A 35 -6.93 5.53 7.19
CA ARG A 35 -6.63 5.60 8.64
C ARG A 35 -7.81 6.13 9.44
N TRP A 36 -8.47 7.17 8.94
CA TRP A 36 -9.64 7.74 9.56
C TRP A 36 -10.80 6.73 9.59
N MET A 37 -11.09 6.05 8.49
CA MET A 37 -12.11 5.01 8.44
C MET A 37 -11.79 3.84 9.38
N ASN A 38 -10.53 3.42 9.43
CA ASN A 38 -10.07 2.40 10.40
C ASN A 38 -10.28 2.86 11.86
N SER A 39 -10.04 4.14 12.18
CA SER A 39 -10.27 4.68 13.52
C SER A 39 -11.75 4.73 13.91
N LEU A 40 -12.65 4.76 12.91
CA LEU A 40 -14.10 4.66 13.09
C LEU A 40 -14.60 3.21 13.15
N GLY A 41 -13.70 2.23 13.06
CA GLY A 41 -14.05 0.82 13.13
C GLY A 41 -14.62 0.21 11.84
N TRP A 42 -14.36 0.84 10.68
CA TRP A 42 -14.81 0.27 9.40
C TRP A 42 -14.07 -1.04 9.11
N SER A 43 -14.80 -2.01 8.55
CA SER A 43 -14.18 -3.23 8.05
C SER A 43 -13.31 -2.93 6.83
N GLN A 44 -12.24 -3.71 6.62
CA GLN A 44 -11.36 -3.51 5.47
C GLN A 44 -12.12 -3.63 4.14
N ALA A 45 -13.08 -4.55 4.04
CA ALA A 45 -13.93 -4.69 2.85
C ALA A 45 -14.81 -3.44 2.61
N GLY A 46 -15.28 -2.78 3.67
CA GLY A 46 -16.00 -1.52 3.57
C GLY A 46 -15.12 -0.39 3.07
N ILE A 47 -13.89 -0.32 3.57
CA ILE A 47 -12.87 0.65 3.16
C ILE A 47 -12.53 0.46 1.68
N ASP A 48 -12.25 -0.77 1.25
CA ASP A 48 -11.90 -1.08 -0.15
C ASP A 48 -13.05 -0.73 -1.11
N ARG A 49 -14.28 -1.07 -0.73
CA ARG A 49 -15.47 -0.73 -1.52
C ARG A 49 -15.67 0.78 -1.66
N THR A 50 -15.34 1.54 -0.62
CA THR A 50 -15.48 3.00 -0.62
C THR A 50 -14.32 3.69 -1.33
N LEU A 51 -13.08 3.28 -1.09
CA LEU A 51 -11.90 3.95 -1.61
C LEU A 51 -11.52 3.48 -3.02
N GLY A 52 -11.80 2.23 -3.39
CA GLY A 52 -11.48 1.69 -4.71
C GLY A 52 -11.98 2.54 -5.89
N PRO A 53 -13.25 2.98 -5.91
CA PRO A 53 -13.76 3.85 -6.98
C PRO A 53 -12.97 5.15 -7.16
N PHE A 54 -12.40 5.72 -6.10
CA PHE A 54 -11.58 6.94 -6.20
C PHE A 54 -10.24 6.69 -6.92
N VAL A 55 -9.66 5.49 -6.78
CA VAL A 55 -8.45 5.12 -7.53
C VAL A 55 -8.75 5.09 -9.02
N TYR A 56 -9.86 4.45 -9.43
CA TYR A 56 -10.29 4.47 -10.84
C TYR A 56 -10.66 5.88 -11.30
N GLY A 57 -11.35 6.65 -10.45
CA GLY A 57 -11.72 8.03 -10.73
C GLY A 57 -10.52 8.90 -11.07
N TRP A 58 -9.39 8.68 -10.41
CA TRP A 58 -8.15 9.40 -10.72
C TRP A 58 -7.69 9.20 -12.17
N PHE A 59 -7.76 7.99 -12.72
CA PHE A 59 -7.39 7.75 -14.12
C PHE A 59 -8.26 8.54 -15.08
N PHE A 60 -9.57 8.64 -14.81
CA PHE A 60 -10.48 9.45 -15.63
C PHE A 60 -10.20 10.95 -15.49
N ILE A 61 -9.86 11.43 -14.29
CA ILE A 61 -9.45 12.83 -14.06
C ILE A 61 -8.16 13.11 -14.84
N ALA A 62 -7.15 12.25 -14.75
CA ALA A 62 -5.90 12.42 -15.47
C ALA A 62 -6.12 12.43 -16.99
N LEU A 63 -7.01 11.56 -17.50
CA LEU A 63 -7.40 11.54 -18.91
C LEU A 63 -8.12 12.85 -19.31
N ALA A 64 -9.10 13.30 -18.54
CA ALA A 64 -9.84 14.54 -18.81
C ALA A 64 -8.90 15.76 -18.84
N VAL A 65 -8.01 15.88 -17.85
CA VAL A 65 -6.99 16.95 -17.81
C VAL A 65 -6.06 16.86 -19.02
N THR A 66 -5.66 15.66 -19.44
CA THR A 66 -4.83 15.46 -20.63
C THR A 66 -5.56 15.88 -21.91
N LEU A 67 -6.85 15.56 -22.05
CA LEU A 67 -7.67 16.01 -23.19
C LEU A 67 -7.83 17.53 -23.19
N LEU A 68 -8.02 18.16 -22.03
CA LEU A 68 -8.05 19.61 -21.90
C LEU A 68 -6.71 20.24 -22.29
N TYR A 69 -5.60 19.70 -21.81
CA TYR A 69 -4.25 20.11 -22.21
C TYR A 69 -4.07 19.99 -23.73
N TYR A 70 -4.44 18.85 -24.31
CA TYR A 70 -4.35 18.65 -25.76
C TYR A 70 -5.16 19.71 -26.51
N ARG A 71 -6.43 19.93 -26.16
CA ARG A 71 -7.34 20.86 -26.84
C ARG A 71 -6.93 22.32 -26.64
N LYS A 72 -6.53 22.71 -25.43
CA LYS A 72 -6.32 24.11 -25.05
C LYS A 72 -4.86 24.58 -25.20
N VAL A 73 -3.90 23.67 -25.37
CA VAL A 73 -2.47 24.02 -25.47
C VAL A 73 -1.86 23.44 -26.76
N VAL A 74 -1.98 22.12 -26.98
CA VAL A 74 -1.29 21.43 -28.08
C VAL A 74 -1.94 21.67 -29.43
N ALA A 75 -3.27 21.68 -29.49
CA ALA A 75 -4.06 21.84 -30.74
C ALA A 75 -4.37 23.29 -31.06
N LEU A 76 -3.94 24.27 -30.29
CA LEU A 76 -4.17 25.69 -30.54
C LEU A 76 -3.67 26.15 -31.92
N ARG A 77 -4.37 27.11 -32.48
CA ARG A 77 -3.99 27.86 -33.70
C ARG A 77 -4.01 29.35 -33.39
N PRO A 78 -2.90 30.06 -33.47
CA PRO A 78 -1.54 29.60 -33.82
C PRO A 78 -0.92 28.67 -32.76
N PRO A 79 -0.05 27.73 -33.13
CA PRO A 79 0.56 26.79 -32.21
C PRO A 79 1.50 27.50 -31.22
N ARG A 80 1.47 27.05 -29.94
CA ARG A 80 2.38 27.56 -28.87
C ARG A 80 3.32 26.43 -28.40
N PRO A 81 4.29 26.03 -29.24
CA PRO A 81 5.10 24.83 -28.93
C PRO A 81 5.91 24.98 -27.64
N ARG A 82 6.48 26.18 -27.35
CA ARG A 82 7.25 26.42 -26.12
C ARG A 82 6.42 26.16 -24.86
N LEU A 83 5.15 26.60 -24.86
CA LEU A 83 4.24 26.34 -23.73
C LEU A 83 3.92 24.86 -23.61
N ALA A 84 3.62 24.18 -24.74
CA ALA A 84 3.31 22.77 -24.74
C ALA A 84 4.47 21.92 -24.20
N TYR A 85 5.69 22.15 -24.68
CA TYR A 85 6.89 21.45 -24.19
C TYR A 85 7.23 21.82 -22.74
N GLY A 86 7.04 23.08 -22.33
CA GLY A 86 7.27 23.53 -20.96
C GLY A 86 6.37 22.81 -19.96
N ILE A 87 5.07 22.68 -20.25
CA ILE A 87 4.12 21.96 -19.40
C ILE A 87 4.48 20.48 -19.30
N VAL A 88 4.80 19.82 -20.42
CA VAL A 88 5.22 18.40 -20.40
C VAL A 88 6.52 18.24 -19.63
N GLY A 89 7.51 19.12 -19.85
CA GLY A 89 8.77 19.09 -19.12
C GLY A 89 8.56 19.23 -17.62
N ALA A 90 7.75 20.18 -17.17
CA ALA A 90 7.41 20.36 -15.76
C ALA A 90 6.70 19.13 -15.19
N SER A 91 5.71 18.60 -15.89
CA SER A 91 4.99 17.39 -15.47
C SER A 91 5.91 16.17 -15.36
N THR A 92 6.81 15.97 -16.33
CA THR A 92 7.79 14.88 -16.29
C THR A 92 8.78 15.06 -15.15
N LEU A 93 9.31 16.27 -14.95
CA LEU A 93 10.21 16.56 -13.83
C LEU A 93 9.53 16.27 -12.49
N THR A 94 8.29 16.71 -12.31
CA THR A 94 7.52 16.42 -11.09
C THR A 94 7.34 14.91 -10.90
N ALA A 95 7.04 14.16 -11.97
CA ALA A 95 6.91 12.72 -11.90
C ALA A 95 8.23 12.04 -11.47
N VAL A 96 9.36 12.48 -12.00
CA VAL A 96 10.70 11.97 -11.61
C VAL A 96 10.99 12.27 -10.14
N LEU A 97 10.70 13.48 -9.67
CA LEU A 97 10.89 13.86 -8.27
C LEU A 97 9.99 13.04 -7.32
N VAL A 98 8.73 12.85 -7.67
CA VAL A 98 7.81 12.00 -6.91
C VAL A 98 8.26 10.54 -6.91
N PHE A 99 8.72 10.03 -8.06
CA PHE A 99 9.26 8.68 -8.15
C PHE A 99 10.50 8.50 -7.26
N ALA A 100 11.45 9.45 -7.32
CA ALA A 100 12.63 9.44 -6.47
C ALA A 100 12.29 9.51 -4.98
N ALA A 101 11.29 10.33 -4.61
CA ALA A 101 10.79 10.40 -3.25
C ALA A 101 10.22 9.06 -2.76
N PHE A 102 9.45 8.35 -3.61
CA PHE A 102 8.92 7.03 -3.26
C PHE A 102 10.01 5.93 -3.17
N LEU A 103 11.12 6.08 -3.86
CA LEU A 103 12.26 5.17 -3.72
C LEU A 103 13.07 5.40 -2.44
N ASN A 104 12.91 6.55 -1.79
CA ASN A 104 13.53 6.87 -0.51
C ASN A 104 12.55 6.58 0.64
N THR A 105 12.54 5.35 1.11
CA THR A 105 11.64 4.88 2.19
C THR A 105 11.87 5.60 3.51
N GLY A 106 13.05 6.21 3.72
CA GLY A 106 13.37 7.06 4.86
C GLY A 106 12.93 8.53 4.73
N PHE A 107 12.35 8.92 3.59
CA PHE A 107 11.87 10.30 3.40
C PHE A 107 10.76 10.64 4.40
N SER A 108 10.83 11.79 5.05
CA SER A 108 9.97 12.17 6.18
C SER A 108 8.47 12.07 5.88
N VAL A 109 8.06 12.41 4.65
CA VAL A 109 6.67 12.27 4.21
C VAL A 109 6.26 10.79 4.17
N ILE A 110 7.14 9.91 3.71
CA ILE A 110 6.88 8.46 3.65
C ILE A 110 6.82 7.88 5.07
N THR A 111 7.83 8.17 5.89
CA THR A 111 7.92 7.64 7.27
C THR A 111 6.74 8.09 8.13
N SER A 112 6.25 9.33 7.96
CA SER A 112 5.04 9.82 8.65
C SER A 112 3.76 9.05 8.26
N ARG A 113 3.78 8.37 7.10
CA ARG A 113 2.67 7.56 6.58
C ARG A 113 2.87 6.05 6.77
N GLN A 114 4.01 5.63 7.29
CA GLN A 114 4.24 4.23 7.62
C GLN A 114 3.42 3.79 8.84
N GLY A 115 2.96 2.54 8.80
CA GLY A 115 2.39 1.87 9.96
C GLY A 115 3.47 1.47 10.96
N SER A 116 3.09 1.28 12.21
CA SER A 116 3.99 0.72 13.23
C SER A 116 4.25 -0.77 12.97
N ILE A 117 5.43 -1.24 13.34
CA ILE A 117 5.72 -2.67 13.38
C ILE A 117 4.89 -3.28 14.51
N ARG A 118 4.16 -4.36 14.20
CA ARG A 118 3.25 -5.04 15.15
C ARG A 118 3.44 -6.55 15.08
N GLU A 119 3.83 -7.13 16.18
CA GLU A 119 3.76 -8.58 16.39
C GLU A 119 2.29 -8.93 16.72
N VAL A 120 1.64 -9.67 15.83
CA VAL A 120 0.22 -10.05 15.95
C VAL A 120 0.11 -11.45 16.55
N THR A 121 1.01 -12.33 16.15
CA THR A 121 1.20 -13.65 16.75
C THR A 121 2.68 -13.91 16.91
N LYS A 122 3.08 -14.92 17.69
CA LYS A 122 4.49 -15.33 17.80
C LYS A 122 5.14 -15.65 16.45
N ARG A 123 4.32 -15.89 15.42
CA ARG A 123 4.77 -16.27 14.08
C ARG A 123 4.69 -15.14 13.06
N PHE A 124 3.81 -14.17 13.25
CA PHE A 124 3.56 -13.13 12.25
C PHE A 124 3.74 -11.74 12.84
N THR A 125 4.70 -11.01 12.27
CA THR A 125 4.94 -9.59 12.54
C THR A 125 4.64 -8.82 11.26
N PHE A 126 3.97 -7.68 11.39
CA PHE A 126 3.56 -6.84 10.27
C PHE A 126 4.23 -5.47 10.36
N GLY A 127 4.62 -4.92 9.21
CA GLY A 127 5.25 -3.60 9.20
C GLY A 127 5.40 -3.00 7.79
N PRO A 128 6.11 -1.85 7.70
CA PRO A 128 6.47 -1.23 6.44
C PRO A 128 7.60 -2.01 5.73
N TYR A 129 7.96 -1.53 4.55
CA TYR A 129 9.07 -2.06 3.75
C TYR A 129 10.38 -2.09 4.58
N PRO A 130 11.03 -3.26 4.71
CA PRO A 130 12.28 -3.38 5.45
C PRO A 130 13.47 -3.08 4.53
N GLU A 131 14.35 -2.19 4.95
CA GLU A 131 15.65 -1.99 4.29
C GLU A 131 16.64 -3.11 4.67
N LEU A 132 17.81 -3.13 4.04
CA LEU A 132 18.83 -4.16 4.27
C LEU A 132 19.15 -4.35 5.77
N ALA A 133 19.30 -3.24 6.51
CA ALA A 133 19.62 -3.30 7.94
C ALA A 133 18.49 -3.91 8.77
N GLU A 134 17.24 -3.64 8.42
CA GLU A 134 16.07 -4.25 9.06
C GLU A 134 15.98 -5.75 8.71
N MET A 135 16.26 -6.14 7.46
CA MET A 135 16.29 -7.56 7.07
C MET A 135 17.36 -8.34 7.84
N GLN A 136 18.54 -7.74 8.05
CA GLN A 136 19.58 -8.36 8.89
C GLN A 136 19.09 -8.59 10.32
N LYS A 137 18.46 -7.56 10.93
CA LYS A 137 17.87 -7.70 12.27
C LYS A 137 16.81 -8.79 12.33
N LEU A 138 15.94 -8.90 11.31
CA LEU A 138 14.93 -9.96 11.26
C LEU A 138 15.58 -11.34 11.21
N LYS A 139 16.65 -11.51 10.43
CA LYS A 139 17.43 -12.76 10.39
C LYS A 139 18.04 -13.09 11.74
N ASP A 140 18.67 -12.12 12.40
CA ASP A 140 19.30 -12.28 13.71
C ASP A 140 18.28 -12.60 14.81
N GLN A 141 17.03 -12.12 14.66
CA GLN A 141 15.91 -12.41 15.55
C GLN A 141 15.22 -13.76 15.27
N GLY A 142 15.75 -14.56 14.34
CA GLY A 142 15.25 -15.89 14.04
C GLY A 142 13.97 -15.92 13.20
N TYR A 143 13.74 -14.90 12.34
CA TYR A 143 12.67 -14.99 11.34
C TYR A 143 13.09 -15.94 10.22
N ASP A 144 12.18 -16.84 9.83
CA ASP A 144 12.38 -17.80 8.74
C ASP A 144 12.25 -17.15 7.36
N GLY A 145 11.54 -16.03 7.29
CA GLY A 145 11.36 -15.31 6.04
C GLY A 145 10.67 -13.97 6.13
N VAL A 146 10.80 -13.23 5.05
CA VAL A 146 10.10 -11.98 4.78
C VAL A 146 9.04 -12.24 3.72
N VAL A 147 7.86 -11.70 3.90
CA VAL A 147 6.71 -11.81 2.98
C VAL A 147 6.42 -10.44 2.40
N SER A 148 6.74 -10.27 1.14
CA SER A 148 6.53 -9.04 0.38
C SER A 148 5.17 -9.06 -0.31
N LEU A 149 4.38 -8.01 -0.09
CA LEU A 149 3.09 -7.76 -0.73
C LEU A 149 3.17 -6.67 -1.81
N LEU A 150 4.40 -6.28 -2.21
CA LEU A 150 4.62 -5.29 -3.26
C LEU A 150 4.15 -5.81 -4.62
N HIS A 151 3.73 -4.91 -5.51
CA HIS A 151 3.21 -5.31 -6.81
C HIS A 151 4.06 -4.75 -7.96
N PRO A 152 4.57 -5.61 -8.89
CA PRO A 152 5.52 -5.20 -9.92
C PRO A 152 4.94 -4.24 -10.97
N THR A 153 3.62 -4.10 -11.09
CA THR A 153 3.00 -3.11 -11.99
C THR A 153 3.02 -1.68 -11.44
N ILE A 154 3.35 -1.52 -10.16
CA ILE A 154 3.55 -0.20 -9.55
C ILE A 154 5.01 0.20 -9.77
N PRO A 155 5.32 1.25 -10.57
CA PRO A 155 6.67 1.46 -11.09
C PRO A 155 7.77 1.56 -10.02
N PHE A 156 7.53 2.26 -8.90
CA PHE A 156 8.52 2.37 -7.83
C PHE A 156 8.60 1.08 -7.00
N GLU A 157 7.52 0.32 -6.85
CA GLU A 157 7.54 -0.97 -6.15
C GLU A 157 8.33 -2.02 -6.93
N ALA A 158 8.30 -2.00 -8.27
CA ALA A 158 9.15 -2.88 -9.08
C ALA A 158 10.64 -2.70 -8.78
N VAL A 159 11.09 -1.46 -8.57
CA VAL A 159 12.48 -1.17 -8.16
C VAL A 159 12.75 -1.64 -6.74
N LEU A 160 11.80 -1.44 -5.82
CA LEU A 160 11.93 -1.89 -4.44
C LEU A 160 11.96 -3.41 -4.33
N ILE A 161 11.16 -4.14 -5.13
CA ILE A 161 11.22 -5.61 -5.21
C ILE A 161 12.62 -6.08 -5.60
N ALA A 162 13.23 -5.49 -6.62
CA ALA A 162 14.59 -5.87 -7.02
C ALA A 162 15.65 -5.57 -5.93
N ARG A 163 15.50 -4.46 -5.19
CA ARG A 163 16.36 -4.14 -4.03
C ARG A 163 16.16 -5.16 -2.91
N GLU A 164 14.93 -5.51 -2.62
CA GLU A 164 14.54 -6.46 -1.58
C GLU A 164 15.08 -7.87 -1.87
N GLU A 165 14.97 -8.33 -3.11
CA GLU A 165 15.56 -9.61 -3.55
C GLU A 165 17.09 -9.64 -3.38
N GLY A 166 17.75 -8.53 -3.73
CA GLY A 166 19.20 -8.38 -3.50
C GLY A 166 19.56 -8.41 -2.02
N ALA A 167 18.83 -7.67 -1.19
CA ALA A 167 19.02 -7.62 0.26
C ALA A 167 18.77 -9.00 0.91
N ALA A 168 17.68 -9.67 0.55
CA ALA A 168 17.36 -10.99 1.06
C ALA A 168 18.45 -12.04 0.75
N LYS A 169 19.01 -11.99 -0.46
CA LYS A 169 20.15 -12.85 -0.85
C LYS A 169 21.42 -12.56 -0.04
N LEU A 170 21.73 -11.28 0.17
CA LEU A 170 22.91 -10.86 0.95
C LEU A 170 22.82 -11.31 2.42
N VAL A 171 21.65 -11.16 3.01
CA VAL A 171 21.37 -11.53 4.41
C VAL A 171 21.20 -13.05 4.57
N GLY A 172 20.82 -13.77 3.53
CA GLY A 172 20.48 -15.19 3.58
C GLY A 172 19.13 -15.44 4.29
N ILE A 173 18.18 -14.52 4.16
CA ILE A 173 16.79 -14.69 4.63
C ILE A 173 15.89 -15.07 3.45
N LYS A 174 14.91 -15.94 3.69
CA LYS A 174 13.99 -16.37 2.63
C LYS A 174 12.98 -15.26 2.30
N LEU A 175 12.82 -14.95 1.02
CA LEU A 175 11.82 -13.98 0.54
C LEU A 175 10.66 -14.72 -0.12
N TYR A 176 9.46 -14.40 0.31
CA TYR A 176 8.19 -14.85 -0.29
C TYR A 176 7.52 -13.64 -0.92
N HIS A 177 7.21 -13.71 -2.20
CA HIS A 177 6.57 -12.61 -2.91
C HIS A 177 5.14 -12.98 -3.29
N PHE A 178 4.16 -12.28 -2.69
CA PHE A 178 2.74 -12.42 -2.95
C PHE A 178 2.16 -11.06 -3.38
N PRO A 179 2.25 -10.69 -4.66
CA PRO A 179 1.88 -9.38 -5.15
C PRO A 179 0.42 -9.05 -4.86
N MET A 180 0.16 -7.90 -4.24
CA MET A 180 -1.18 -7.38 -3.97
C MET A 180 -1.34 -5.96 -4.49
N LEU A 181 -2.45 -5.68 -5.18
CA LEU A 181 -2.85 -4.33 -5.55
C LEU A 181 -3.72 -3.74 -4.44
N PRO A 182 -3.43 -2.50 -3.96
CA PRO A 182 -4.25 -1.87 -2.94
C PRO A 182 -5.58 -1.38 -3.52
N TRP A 183 -6.67 -1.55 -2.79
CA TRP A 183 -8.05 -1.05 -3.02
C TRP A 183 -8.76 -1.52 -4.31
N ILE A 184 -8.08 -2.10 -5.29
CA ILE A 184 -8.64 -2.35 -6.64
C ILE A 184 -8.67 -3.83 -7.06
N SER A 185 -8.24 -4.75 -6.20
CA SER A 185 -8.21 -6.18 -6.50
C SER A 185 -8.58 -7.00 -5.26
N ASP A 186 -9.20 -8.15 -5.48
CA ASP A 186 -9.44 -9.17 -4.45
C ASP A 186 -8.17 -9.89 -4.00
N ASN A 187 -7.10 -9.80 -4.81
CA ASN A 187 -5.78 -10.37 -4.53
C ASN A 187 -5.81 -11.89 -4.20
N GLN A 188 -6.68 -12.66 -4.83
CA GLN A 188 -6.93 -14.07 -4.48
C GLN A 188 -5.65 -14.91 -4.51
N ASN A 189 -4.81 -14.77 -5.56
CA ASN A 189 -3.55 -15.52 -5.67
C ASN A 189 -2.60 -15.25 -4.49
N ALA A 190 -2.51 -13.99 -4.06
CA ALA A 190 -1.69 -13.61 -2.92
C ALA A 190 -2.27 -14.17 -1.62
N ARG A 191 -3.61 -14.13 -1.46
CA ARG A 191 -4.31 -14.71 -0.31
C ARG A 191 -4.03 -16.22 -0.20
N ASP A 192 -4.10 -16.96 -1.29
CA ASP A 192 -3.82 -18.40 -1.33
C ASP A 192 -2.37 -18.70 -0.96
N GLY A 193 -1.42 -17.89 -1.43
CA GLY A 193 0.00 -18.01 -1.04
C GLY A 193 0.22 -17.78 0.45
N VAL A 194 -0.35 -16.71 1.00
CA VAL A 194 -0.28 -16.39 2.44
C VAL A 194 -0.93 -17.50 3.28
N GLN A 195 -2.06 -18.05 2.83
CA GLN A 195 -2.73 -19.15 3.54
C GLN A 195 -1.84 -20.39 3.72
N LYS A 196 -0.96 -20.69 2.74
CA LYS A 196 -0.01 -21.79 2.85
C LYS A 196 1.01 -21.52 3.97
N LEU A 197 1.47 -20.27 4.13
CA LEU A 197 2.37 -19.90 5.22
C LEU A 197 1.66 -19.96 6.59
N ILE A 198 0.40 -19.55 6.66
CA ILE A 198 -0.39 -19.62 7.90
C ILE A 198 -0.54 -21.08 8.37
N ARG A 199 -0.66 -22.03 7.47
CA ARG A 199 -0.73 -23.47 7.81
C ARG A 199 0.62 -24.09 8.19
N GLY A 200 1.73 -23.44 7.84
CA GLY A 200 3.08 -23.89 8.16
C GLY A 200 3.48 -23.58 9.62
N SER A 201 4.78 -23.66 9.94
CA SER A 201 5.31 -23.45 11.28
C SER A 201 6.30 -22.29 11.40
N GLY A 202 6.67 -21.64 10.29
CA GLY A 202 7.69 -20.60 10.28
C GLY A 202 7.27 -19.27 10.91
N ARG A 203 8.25 -18.44 11.25
CA ARG A 203 8.09 -17.06 11.74
C ARG A 203 8.37 -16.07 10.63
N TYR A 204 7.42 -15.18 10.34
CA TYR A 204 7.45 -14.33 9.15
C TYR A 204 7.25 -12.85 9.50
N TYR A 205 8.01 -12.00 8.79
CA TYR A 205 7.75 -10.57 8.73
C TYR A 205 6.97 -10.26 7.45
N VAL A 206 5.76 -9.75 7.57
CA VAL A 206 4.88 -9.45 6.44
C VAL A 206 4.82 -7.95 6.24
N HIS A 207 5.11 -7.49 5.03
CA HIS A 207 5.12 -6.07 4.73
C HIS A 207 4.49 -5.72 3.39
N CYS A 208 4.10 -4.47 3.28
CA CYS A 208 3.88 -3.77 2.01
C CYS A 208 4.70 -2.47 2.02
N TYR A 209 4.46 -1.56 1.11
CA TYR A 209 5.22 -0.30 1.06
C TYR A 209 5.12 0.50 2.37
N LEU A 210 3.91 0.80 2.82
CA LEU A 210 3.67 1.58 4.05
C LEU A 210 3.38 0.73 5.29
N GLY A 211 3.18 -0.58 5.16
CA GLY A 211 2.79 -1.42 6.30
C GLY A 211 1.39 -1.12 6.84
N THR A 212 0.45 -0.73 5.97
CA THR A 212 -0.92 -0.36 6.35
C THR A 212 -1.96 -1.22 5.63
N HIS A 213 -2.48 -0.81 4.49
CA HIS A 213 -3.60 -1.43 3.80
C HIS A 213 -3.43 -2.95 3.54
N ARG A 214 -2.46 -3.33 2.71
CA ARG A 214 -2.26 -4.73 2.30
C ARG A 214 -1.84 -5.62 3.49
N THR A 215 -1.03 -5.09 4.40
CA THR A 215 -0.68 -5.79 5.63
C THR A 215 -1.88 -5.99 6.55
N ASN A 216 -2.82 -5.04 6.62
CA ASN A 216 -4.05 -5.19 7.38
C ASN A 216 -4.95 -6.31 6.83
N LEU A 217 -5.06 -6.43 5.50
CA LEU A 217 -5.78 -7.55 4.86
C LEU A 217 -5.19 -8.91 5.29
N VAL A 218 -3.87 -9.06 5.20
CA VAL A 218 -3.21 -10.31 5.61
C VAL A 218 -3.30 -10.54 7.11
N ARG A 219 -3.21 -9.49 7.92
CA ARG A 219 -3.39 -9.56 9.38
C ARG A 219 -4.76 -10.11 9.76
N GLN A 220 -5.83 -9.65 9.11
CA GLN A 220 -7.16 -10.19 9.34
C GLN A 220 -7.22 -11.68 9.02
N MET A 221 -6.62 -12.13 7.92
CA MET A 221 -6.58 -13.55 7.55
C MET A 221 -5.84 -14.41 8.61
N VAL A 222 -4.76 -13.87 9.21
CA VAL A 222 -4.02 -14.56 10.29
C VAL A 222 -4.88 -14.66 11.55
N LEU A 223 -5.58 -13.59 11.92
CA LEU A 223 -6.44 -13.54 13.11
C LEU A 223 -7.69 -14.44 12.97
N GLU A 224 -8.33 -14.44 11.81
CA GLU A 224 -9.54 -15.25 11.55
C GLU A 224 -9.27 -16.76 11.59
N ARG A 225 -8.07 -17.19 11.27
CA ARG A 225 -7.72 -18.63 11.22
C ARG A 225 -7.16 -19.18 12.52
N GLY A 226 -7.02 -18.34 13.54
CA GLY A 226 -6.71 -18.77 14.88
C GLY A 226 -5.40 -19.58 14.97
N ASP A 227 -4.26 -18.91 14.72
CA ASP A 227 -2.99 -19.46 15.17
C ASP A 227 -3.03 -19.38 16.70
N GLY A 228 -3.33 -20.50 17.40
CA GLY A 228 -3.60 -20.56 18.86
C GLY A 228 -2.54 -19.96 19.80
N ASN A 229 -1.61 -19.19 19.25
CA ASN A 229 -0.55 -18.43 19.88
C ASN A 229 -0.75 -16.90 19.69
N GLN A 230 -1.97 -16.38 19.87
CA GLN A 230 -2.16 -14.94 19.93
C GLN A 230 -1.31 -14.35 21.05
N VAL A 231 -0.37 -13.48 20.69
CA VAL A 231 0.27 -12.64 21.68
C VAL A 231 -0.81 -11.68 22.14
N ALA A 232 -1.17 -11.74 23.41
CA ALA A 232 -2.01 -10.77 24.07
C ALA A 232 -1.25 -9.41 24.13
N SER A 233 -0.92 -8.84 22.98
CA SER A 233 -0.53 -7.45 22.89
C SER A 233 -1.82 -6.66 23.10
N GLY A 234 -1.86 -5.77 24.08
CA GLY A 234 -3.03 -4.99 24.51
C GLY A 234 -3.62 -4.04 23.47
N LEU A 235 -3.60 -4.44 22.23
CA LEU A 235 -4.24 -3.80 21.10
C LEU A 235 -5.44 -4.65 20.72
N LEU A 236 -6.57 -4.33 21.32
CA LEU A 236 -7.88 -4.72 20.82
C LEU A 236 -7.93 -4.51 19.30
N PRO A 237 -8.53 -5.43 18.51
CA PRO A 237 -8.81 -5.17 17.11
C PRO A 237 -9.54 -3.84 16.98
N THR A 238 -9.15 -2.99 16.03
CA THR A 238 -9.66 -1.63 15.86
C THR A 238 -11.15 -1.57 15.48
N ALA A 239 -11.78 -2.72 15.26
CA ALA A 239 -13.21 -2.86 15.09
C ALA A 239 -13.67 -4.08 15.89
N LEU A 240 -14.24 -3.82 17.05
CA LEU A 240 -15.07 -4.79 17.75
C LEU A 240 -16.47 -4.67 17.18
N ASP A 241 -16.91 -5.66 16.41
CA ASP A 241 -18.31 -5.73 16.00
C ASP A 241 -19.19 -5.89 17.24
N ARG A 242 -20.31 -5.17 17.25
CA ARG A 242 -21.32 -5.28 18.34
C ARG A 242 -21.74 -6.73 18.48
N GLY A 243 -21.69 -7.24 19.69
CA GLY A 243 -22.03 -8.62 20.02
C GLY A 243 -20.86 -9.61 19.88
N MET A 244 -19.66 -9.16 19.55
CA MET A 244 -18.49 -10.02 19.48
C MET A 244 -18.13 -10.55 20.88
N LEU A 245 -18.00 -11.88 20.99
CA LEU A 245 -17.62 -12.54 22.23
C LEU A 245 -16.08 -12.58 22.30
N LEU A 246 -15.51 -11.88 23.25
CA LEU A 246 -14.08 -11.93 23.54
C LEU A 246 -13.84 -12.88 24.71
N THR A 247 -12.88 -13.77 24.59
CA THR A 247 -12.38 -14.57 25.71
C THR A 247 -11.03 -14.02 26.12
N TYR A 248 -10.95 -13.44 27.30
CA TYR A 248 -9.72 -12.98 27.93
C TYR A 248 -9.58 -13.65 29.27
N ASP A 249 -8.44 -14.29 29.54
CA ASP A 249 -8.11 -14.96 30.81
C ASP A 249 -9.24 -15.90 31.29
N ASN A 250 -9.73 -16.76 30.40
CA ASN A 250 -10.87 -17.66 30.61
C ASN A 250 -12.21 -16.99 31.00
N LYS A 251 -12.29 -15.66 30.91
CA LYS A 251 -13.55 -14.91 31.12
C LYS A 251 -14.14 -14.51 29.77
N ARG A 252 -15.43 -14.73 29.60
CA ARG A 252 -16.18 -14.28 28.45
C ARG A 252 -16.61 -12.84 28.65
N ILE A 253 -16.17 -11.95 27.77
CA ILE A 253 -16.57 -10.53 27.75
C ILE A 253 -17.40 -10.30 26.50
N VAL A 254 -18.65 -9.88 26.68
CA VAL A 254 -19.51 -9.45 25.59
C VAL A 254 -19.29 -7.96 25.37
N VAL A 255 -18.94 -7.56 24.15
CA VAL A 255 -18.84 -6.16 23.77
C VAL A 255 -20.26 -5.62 23.54
N GLY A 256 -20.80 -4.94 24.54
CA GLY A 256 -22.10 -4.29 24.48
C GLY A 256 -22.05 -2.87 23.91
N ASP A 257 -23.20 -2.31 23.62
CA ASP A 257 -23.35 -0.90 23.29
C ASP A 257 -23.04 -0.04 24.54
N ARG A 258 -22.50 1.17 24.34
CA ARG A 258 -22.15 2.12 25.43
C ARG A 258 -23.29 2.43 26.43
N LYS A 259 -24.51 2.02 26.12
CA LYS A 259 -25.69 2.19 26.96
C LYS A 259 -25.95 1.06 27.95
N SER A 260 -25.17 0.00 27.94
CA SER A 260 -25.38 -1.20 28.78
C SER A 260 -24.22 -1.50 29.75
N VAL A 261 -23.44 -0.49 30.14
CA VAL A 261 -22.54 -0.61 31.28
C VAL A 261 -23.31 -0.14 32.50
N VAL A 262 -23.92 -1.08 33.19
CA VAL A 262 -24.34 -0.97 34.60
C VAL A 262 -23.34 -1.74 35.43
#